data_519aac685519ec742dc5356546e6c131
#
_entry.id   519aac685519ec742dc5356546e6c131
#
_cell.length_a   1.000
_cell.length_b   1.000
_cell.length_c   1.000
_cell.angle_alpha   90.00
_cell.angle_beta   90.00
_cell.angle_gamma   90.00
#
_symmetry.space_group_name_H-M   'P 1'
#
loop_
_entity.id
_entity.type
_entity.pdbx_description
1 polymer ?
#
loop_
_entity_poly.entity_id
_entity_poly.type
_entity_poly.pdbx_seq_one_letter_code
_entity_poly.pdbx_strand_id
1 'polypeptide(L)'
;MKQMAGYSFGTYVPPLYTPLSAEVVADNIATVQQMIDQQGRRADGTAPLLLLELPPLTYFSAGTIPISHFFRLVTALAPCGLVLDIGHLWTVYRYTAARRRISLEQFVREFLHDFPLERVVEIHVAGLACHESVGEPERGAGLPEWIDAHAAPIPSILFTMLEQVLDHPSLMSLRAVALEVDTKPIDLIVEEYAEAVRRFSLLVQQTMSRGTAVEQSTGLTPRPASGQEPMCQSDRQQLRDDYARYAQIISGQAPITGPEWREVAAEATGLTRYRTSYLPHEILHWGGGLTEMFPQTCRTLAERGICLTEFVSFWFRSPRPLTHSYDFFLLKIERFLEFVTERAPDARLRAEQESDMLRLAYAQANEVAEPLLEMERTR
;
A
#
# COMPACT_ATOMS: atom_id res chain seq x y z
N MET A 1 -21.11 15.81 -12.63
CA MET A 1 -19.99 15.13 -11.91
C MET A 1 -18.71 15.87 -12.26
N LYS A 2 -18.11 16.63 -11.32
CA LYS A 2 -16.76 17.16 -11.53
C LYS A 2 -15.80 15.99 -11.51
N GLN A 3 -15.18 15.69 -12.64
CA GLN A 3 -14.10 14.70 -12.73
C GLN A 3 -13.01 15.10 -11.75
N MET A 4 -12.79 14.30 -10.73
CA MET A 4 -11.59 14.42 -9.88
C MET A 4 -10.42 13.96 -10.74
N ALA A 5 -9.68 14.88 -11.32
CA ALA A 5 -8.48 14.57 -12.09
C ALA A 5 -7.37 14.18 -11.12
N GLY A 6 -7.21 12.90 -10.85
CA GLY A 6 -6.08 12.32 -10.17
C GLY A 6 -4.98 11.92 -11.15
N TYR A 7 -3.76 11.75 -10.65
CA TYR A 7 -2.63 11.18 -11.37
C TYR A 7 -2.12 9.94 -10.64
N SER A 8 -1.66 8.94 -11.39
CA SER A 8 -1.09 7.72 -10.83
C SER A 8 0.21 7.36 -11.53
N PHE A 9 1.16 6.84 -10.77
CA PHE A 9 2.36 6.20 -11.31
C PHE A 9 2.13 4.71 -11.64
N GLY A 10 0.94 4.18 -11.33
CA GLY A 10 0.57 2.81 -11.62
C GLY A 10 1.40 1.77 -10.85
N THR A 11 1.97 2.14 -9.73
CA THR A 11 2.67 1.26 -8.80
C THR A 11 2.65 1.89 -7.41
N TYR A 12 2.92 1.08 -6.39
CA TYR A 12 3.05 1.58 -5.04
C TYR A 12 4.25 2.53 -4.93
N VAL A 13 3.97 3.75 -4.53
CA VAL A 13 4.96 4.77 -4.21
C VAL A 13 4.79 5.12 -2.73
N PRO A 14 5.83 4.95 -1.89
CA PRO A 14 5.72 5.31 -0.48
C PRO A 14 5.24 6.76 -0.33
N PRO A 15 4.27 7.03 0.56
CA PRO A 15 3.71 8.38 0.70
C PRO A 15 4.75 9.44 1.07
N LEU A 16 4.51 10.68 0.67
CA LEU A 16 5.22 11.84 1.19
C LEU A 16 4.57 12.27 2.52
N TYR A 17 5.28 12.08 3.62
CA TYR A 17 4.82 12.45 4.95
C TYR A 17 5.09 13.92 5.23
N THR A 18 4.22 14.79 4.73
CA THR A 18 4.25 16.24 4.95
C THR A 18 2.90 16.74 5.48
N PRO A 19 2.84 17.89 6.15
CA PRO A 19 1.57 18.48 6.56
C PRO A 19 0.62 18.68 5.39
N LEU A 20 1.10 19.22 4.26
CA LEU A 20 0.30 19.43 3.04
C LEU A 20 -0.28 18.11 2.50
N SER A 21 0.53 17.06 2.49
CA SER A 21 0.06 15.73 2.09
C SER A 21 -1.03 15.20 3.03
N ALA A 22 -0.88 15.39 4.35
CA ALA A 22 -1.88 14.99 5.33
C ALA A 22 -3.21 15.73 5.14
N GLU A 23 -3.16 17.04 4.84
CA GLU A 23 -4.35 17.84 4.56
C GLU A 23 -5.07 17.38 3.30
N VAL A 24 -4.33 17.11 2.20
CA VAL A 24 -4.92 16.60 0.94
C VAL A 24 -5.53 15.23 1.14
N VAL A 25 -4.86 14.34 1.88
CA VAL A 25 -5.40 13.01 2.21
C VAL A 25 -6.67 13.14 3.03
N ALA A 26 -6.69 14.01 4.04
CA ALA A 26 -7.87 14.25 4.88
C ALA A 26 -9.06 14.77 4.07
N ASP A 27 -8.84 15.72 3.14
CA ASP A 27 -9.88 16.25 2.26
C ASP A 27 -10.43 15.18 1.29
N ASN A 28 -9.56 14.33 0.76
CA ASN A 28 -9.99 13.19 -0.06
C ASN A 28 -10.80 12.17 0.76
N ILE A 29 -10.38 11.85 1.97
CA ILE A 29 -11.11 10.96 2.89
C ILE A 29 -12.50 11.53 3.19
N ALA A 30 -12.58 12.82 3.54
CA ALA A 30 -13.86 13.47 3.80
C ALA A 30 -14.80 13.40 2.60
N THR A 31 -14.27 13.59 1.38
CA THR A 31 -15.02 13.47 0.13
C THR A 31 -15.54 12.04 -0.07
N VAL A 32 -14.68 11.03 0.11
CA VAL A 32 -15.07 9.62 -0.06
C VAL A 32 -16.07 9.21 1.02
N GLN A 33 -15.86 9.60 2.28
CA GLN A 33 -16.79 9.30 3.37
C GLN A 33 -18.17 9.92 3.09
N GLN A 34 -18.21 11.16 2.59
CA GLN A 34 -19.47 11.77 2.19
C GLN A 34 -20.21 10.99 1.10
N MET A 35 -19.48 10.43 0.12
CA MET A 35 -20.09 9.57 -0.90
C MET A 35 -20.62 8.27 -0.28
N ILE A 36 -19.88 7.65 0.64
CA ILE A 36 -20.32 6.45 1.38
C ILE A 36 -21.57 6.77 2.20
N ASP A 37 -21.61 7.90 2.90
CA ASP A 37 -22.76 8.34 3.71
C ASP A 37 -24.02 8.56 2.86
N GLN A 38 -23.87 8.99 1.63
CA GLN A 38 -24.99 9.22 0.71
C GLN A 38 -25.51 7.93 0.06
N GLN A 39 -24.64 6.98 -0.26
CA GLN A 39 -24.97 5.81 -1.07
C GLN A 39 -24.96 4.50 -0.27
N GLY A 40 -24.22 4.43 0.83
CA GLY A 40 -23.97 3.22 1.61
C GLY A 40 -24.77 3.10 2.90
N ARG A 41 -25.84 3.89 3.10
CA ARG A 41 -26.64 3.79 4.33
C ARG A 41 -27.32 2.43 4.46
N ARG A 42 -27.11 1.80 5.59
CA ARG A 42 -27.77 0.57 5.99
C ARG A 42 -29.22 0.84 6.39
N ALA A 43 -30.00 -0.23 6.56
CA ALA A 43 -31.41 -0.13 6.97
C ALA A 43 -31.61 0.55 8.34
N ASP A 44 -30.60 0.49 9.22
CA ASP A 44 -30.59 1.14 10.52
C ASP A 44 -30.16 2.63 10.47
N GLY A 45 -29.90 3.17 9.26
CA GLY A 45 -29.46 4.54 9.03
C GLY A 45 -27.95 4.79 9.23
N THR A 46 -27.18 3.77 9.59
CA THR A 46 -25.71 3.87 9.72
C THR A 46 -25.06 3.76 8.35
N ALA A 47 -23.89 4.37 8.19
CA ALA A 47 -23.03 4.21 7.03
C ALA A 47 -21.70 3.54 7.44
N PRO A 48 -21.06 2.77 6.54
CA PRO A 48 -19.73 2.26 6.79
C PRO A 48 -18.73 3.39 7.01
N LEU A 49 -17.81 3.20 7.96
CA LEU A 49 -16.71 4.12 8.18
C LEU A 49 -15.55 3.75 7.26
N LEU A 50 -14.97 4.74 6.56
CA LEU A 50 -13.74 4.56 5.82
C LEU A 50 -12.58 4.31 6.79
N LEU A 51 -11.83 3.25 6.56
CA LEU A 51 -10.61 2.94 7.31
C LEU A 51 -9.40 3.26 6.43
N LEU A 52 -8.39 3.88 7.02
CA LEU A 52 -7.10 4.14 6.39
C LEU A 52 -6.06 3.20 6.98
N GLU A 53 -5.40 2.45 6.14
CA GLU A 53 -4.40 1.50 6.55
C GLU A 53 -2.99 2.10 6.59
N LEU A 54 -2.15 1.63 7.55
CA LEU A 54 -0.71 1.90 7.53
C LEU A 54 -0.11 1.29 6.25
N PRO A 55 0.60 2.07 5.40
CA PRO A 55 1.06 1.59 4.11
C PRO A 55 2.00 0.39 4.21
N PRO A 56 1.90 -0.59 3.29
CA PRO A 56 2.82 -1.72 3.22
C PRO A 56 4.21 -1.31 2.74
N LEU A 57 5.20 -2.20 2.90
CA LEU A 57 6.49 -2.17 2.22
C LEU A 57 7.24 -0.84 2.35
N THR A 58 7.25 -0.26 3.54
CA THR A 58 7.94 1.00 3.81
C THR A 58 9.44 0.76 3.96
N TYR A 59 10.18 0.86 2.86
CA TYR A 59 11.64 0.69 2.84
C TYR A 59 12.40 1.94 3.29
N PHE A 60 11.75 3.09 3.28
CA PHE A 60 12.28 4.38 3.71
C PHE A 60 11.12 5.34 3.95
N SER A 61 11.33 6.32 4.80
CA SER A 61 10.41 7.43 4.98
C SER A 61 10.81 8.60 4.11
N ALA A 62 9.82 9.29 3.54
CA ALA A 62 10.03 10.51 2.77
C ALA A 62 9.08 11.59 3.28
N GLY A 63 9.59 12.79 3.51
CA GLY A 63 8.82 13.92 3.99
C GLY A 63 9.48 14.63 5.16
N THR A 64 8.71 15.46 5.84
CA THR A 64 9.18 16.35 6.91
C THR A 64 8.62 16.02 8.29
N ILE A 65 7.69 15.06 8.35
CA ILE A 65 7.06 14.62 9.61
C ILE A 65 7.12 13.08 9.74
N PRO A 66 7.18 12.54 10.97
CA PRO A 66 7.10 11.09 11.18
C PRO A 66 5.78 10.47 10.69
N ILE A 67 5.82 9.20 10.31
CA ILE A 67 4.63 8.43 9.86
C ILE A 67 3.51 8.49 10.91
N SER A 68 3.82 8.27 12.18
CA SER A 68 2.85 8.34 13.29
C SER A 68 2.17 9.71 13.38
N HIS A 69 2.93 10.79 13.24
CA HIS A 69 2.42 12.15 13.26
C HIS A 69 1.54 12.44 12.03
N PHE A 70 1.89 11.94 10.85
CA PHE A 70 1.07 12.06 9.65
C PHE A 70 -0.34 11.48 9.86
N PHE A 71 -0.44 10.25 10.39
CA PHE A 71 -1.73 9.63 10.69
C PHE A 71 -2.52 10.39 11.76
N ARG A 72 -1.82 10.96 12.75
CA ARG A 72 -2.45 11.82 13.75
C ARG A 72 -3.05 13.09 13.17
N LEU A 73 -2.34 13.74 12.24
CA LEU A 73 -2.88 14.90 11.51
C LEU A 73 -4.09 14.52 10.66
N VAL A 74 -3.98 13.45 9.85
CA VAL A 74 -5.09 13.00 9.00
C VAL A 74 -6.35 12.72 9.83
N THR A 75 -6.23 11.96 10.93
CA THR A 75 -7.37 11.61 11.78
C THR A 75 -7.92 12.77 12.61
N ALA A 76 -7.13 13.81 12.82
CA ALA A 76 -7.61 15.06 13.44
C ALA A 76 -8.45 15.90 12.45
N LEU A 77 -8.19 15.79 11.15
CA LEU A 77 -8.81 16.59 10.09
C LEU A 77 -9.97 15.88 9.39
N ALA A 78 -9.96 14.54 9.34
CA ALA A 78 -10.93 13.75 8.60
C ALA A 78 -11.66 12.70 9.47
N PRO A 79 -12.93 12.38 9.12
CA PRO A 79 -13.69 11.35 9.78
C PRO A 79 -13.29 9.96 9.24
N CYS A 80 -12.23 9.37 9.79
CA CYS A 80 -11.83 8.01 9.43
C CYS A 80 -11.39 7.21 10.66
N GLY A 81 -11.51 5.90 10.55
CA GLY A 81 -10.82 4.96 11.41
C GLY A 81 -9.50 4.54 10.78
N LEU A 82 -8.74 3.73 11.51
CA LEU A 82 -7.46 3.19 11.06
C LEU A 82 -7.46 1.66 11.08
N VAL A 83 -6.74 1.10 10.13
CA VAL A 83 -6.23 -0.26 10.19
C VAL A 83 -4.75 -0.19 10.54
N LEU A 84 -4.34 -0.89 11.59
CA LEU A 84 -2.93 -1.04 11.95
C LEU A 84 -2.46 -2.43 11.54
N ASP A 85 -1.73 -2.52 10.44
CA ASP A 85 -1.08 -3.76 10.05
C ASP A 85 0.27 -3.91 10.76
N ILE A 86 0.45 -5.07 11.42
CA ILE A 86 1.64 -5.38 12.22
C ILE A 86 2.84 -5.73 11.34
N GLY A 87 2.60 -6.36 10.19
CA GLY A 87 3.63 -6.66 9.19
C GLY A 87 4.18 -5.38 8.57
N HIS A 88 3.28 -4.45 8.21
CA HIS A 88 3.68 -3.14 7.69
C HIS A 88 4.49 -2.34 8.73
N LEU A 89 4.07 -2.34 10.00
CA LEU A 89 4.84 -1.71 11.09
C LEU A 89 6.22 -2.36 11.25
N TRP A 90 6.31 -3.69 11.12
CA TRP A 90 7.59 -4.40 11.10
C TRP A 90 8.50 -3.94 9.96
N THR A 91 7.95 -3.76 8.73
CA THR A 91 8.75 -3.30 7.59
C THR A 91 9.28 -1.88 7.80
N VAL A 92 8.50 -0.99 8.42
CA VAL A 92 8.98 0.35 8.82
C VAL A 92 10.22 0.24 9.71
N TYR A 93 10.17 -0.57 10.76
CA TYR A 93 11.33 -0.79 11.63
C TYR A 93 12.51 -1.40 10.88
N ARG A 94 12.25 -2.45 10.10
CA ARG A 94 13.28 -3.28 9.47
C ARG A 94 14.08 -2.53 8.42
N TYR A 95 13.45 -1.66 7.65
CA TYR A 95 14.06 -1.04 6.49
C TYR A 95 14.45 0.42 6.68
N THR A 96 13.87 1.12 7.64
CA THR A 96 14.25 2.50 7.94
C THR A 96 15.48 2.58 8.86
N ALA A 97 15.94 3.79 9.10
CA ALA A 97 17.06 4.06 10.00
C ALA A 97 16.78 3.68 11.47
N ALA A 98 15.51 3.46 11.85
CA ALA A 98 15.10 3.13 13.22
C ALA A 98 15.85 1.91 13.75
N ARG A 99 15.95 0.83 12.98
CA ARG A 99 16.66 -0.41 13.37
C ARG A 99 18.11 -0.19 13.80
N ARG A 100 18.78 0.82 13.24
CA ARG A 100 20.18 1.12 13.55
C ARG A 100 20.36 1.92 14.83
N ARG A 101 19.29 2.51 15.34
CA ARG A 101 19.30 3.46 16.47
C ARG A 101 18.72 2.88 17.75
N ILE A 102 17.64 2.09 17.63
CA ILE A 102 16.87 1.59 18.76
C ILE A 102 16.47 0.12 18.57
N SER A 103 16.13 -0.55 19.67
CA SER A 103 15.58 -1.90 19.63
C SER A 103 14.15 -1.90 19.03
N LEU A 104 13.69 -3.08 18.57
CA LEU A 104 12.31 -3.23 18.09
C LEU A 104 11.28 -2.83 19.17
N GLU A 105 11.47 -3.32 20.39
CA GLU A 105 10.57 -3.03 21.50
C GLU A 105 10.48 -1.52 21.79
N GLN A 106 11.62 -0.82 21.76
CA GLN A 106 11.65 0.63 21.93
C GLN A 106 10.96 1.32 20.76
N PHE A 107 11.21 0.88 19.52
CA PHE A 107 10.57 1.43 18.33
C PHE A 107 9.04 1.28 18.39
N VAL A 108 8.54 0.09 18.71
CA VAL A 108 7.09 -0.14 18.84
C VAL A 108 6.50 0.76 19.90
N ARG A 109 7.12 0.88 21.08
CA ARG A 109 6.67 1.75 22.16
C ARG A 109 6.61 3.22 21.75
N GLU A 110 7.66 3.75 21.10
CA GLU A 110 7.70 5.13 20.61
C GLU A 110 6.66 5.36 19.51
N PHE A 111 6.51 4.42 18.58
CA PHE A 111 5.51 4.51 17.53
C PHE A 111 4.09 4.54 18.10
N LEU A 112 3.75 3.63 19.02
CA LEU A 112 2.42 3.54 19.62
C LEU A 112 2.10 4.77 20.50
N HIS A 113 3.10 5.42 21.08
CA HIS A 113 2.92 6.68 21.83
C HIS A 113 2.42 7.81 20.93
N ASP A 114 2.95 7.90 19.71
CA ASP A 114 2.66 8.99 18.79
C ASP A 114 1.53 8.67 17.80
N PHE A 115 1.29 7.40 17.52
CA PHE A 115 0.26 6.95 16.59
C PHE A 115 -1.14 7.09 17.21
N PRO A 116 -2.19 7.50 16.45
CA PRO A 116 -3.54 7.71 17.00
C PRO A 116 -4.27 6.37 17.25
N LEU A 117 -3.85 5.61 18.26
CA LEU A 117 -4.39 4.29 18.60
C LEU A 117 -5.88 4.33 18.95
N GLU A 118 -6.36 5.45 19.45
CA GLU A 118 -7.78 5.69 19.73
C GLU A 118 -8.66 5.66 18.46
N ARG A 119 -8.04 5.71 17.27
CA ARG A 119 -8.69 5.63 15.96
C ARG A 119 -8.56 4.26 15.32
N VAL A 120 -7.78 3.35 15.88
CA VAL A 120 -7.60 2.00 15.32
C VAL A 120 -8.85 1.16 15.57
N VAL A 121 -9.51 0.78 14.48
CA VAL A 121 -10.73 -0.04 14.47
C VAL A 121 -10.41 -1.50 14.18
N GLU A 122 -9.40 -1.73 13.37
CA GLU A 122 -8.98 -3.06 12.96
C GLU A 122 -7.45 -3.20 13.01
N ILE A 123 -6.98 -4.39 13.34
CA ILE A 123 -5.57 -4.76 13.30
C ILE A 123 -5.43 -5.92 12.34
N HIS A 124 -4.49 -5.80 11.40
CA HIS A 124 -4.12 -6.86 10.48
C HIS A 124 -2.81 -7.52 10.88
N VAL A 125 -2.72 -8.83 10.63
CA VAL A 125 -1.51 -9.63 10.76
C VAL A 125 -1.41 -10.55 9.57
N ALA A 126 -0.39 -10.35 8.74
CA ALA A 126 -0.13 -11.15 7.55
C ALA A 126 1.17 -11.94 7.66
N GLY A 127 1.36 -12.89 6.74
CA GLY A 127 2.63 -13.58 6.58
C GLY A 127 3.71 -12.68 6.01
N LEU A 128 4.96 -12.96 6.34
CA LEU A 128 6.12 -12.29 5.75
C LEU A 128 7.00 -13.33 5.05
N ALA A 129 7.29 -13.15 3.75
CA ALA A 129 8.23 -14.01 3.05
C ALA A 129 9.66 -13.65 3.42
N CYS A 130 10.44 -14.69 3.80
CA CYS A 130 11.88 -14.59 3.91
C CYS A 130 12.53 -15.35 2.75
N HIS A 131 13.51 -14.77 2.09
CA HIS A 131 14.18 -15.38 0.94
C HIS A 131 14.85 -16.71 1.20
N GLU A 132 15.29 -16.95 2.42
CA GLU A 132 15.94 -18.21 2.80
C GLU A 132 15.01 -19.43 2.74
N SER A 133 13.69 -19.20 2.75
CA SER A 133 12.69 -20.27 2.75
C SER A 133 12.09 -20.60 1.38
N VAL A 134 12.32 -19.78 0.38
CA VAL A 134 11.82 -20.02 -0.99
C VAL A 134 12.94 -20.62 -1.83
N GLY A 135 12.97 -21.95 -1.91
CA GLY A 135 14.02 -22.73 -2.59
C GLY A 135 14.10 -22.58 -4.10
N GLU A 136 13.81 -21.42 -4.68
CA GLU A 136 14.02 -21.10 -6.09
C GLU A 136 15.09 -20.01 -6.24
N PRO A 137 16.33 -20.37 -6.64
CA PRO A 137 17.42 -19.41 -6.74
C PRO A 137 17.24 -18.34 -7.82
N GLU A 138 16.31 -18.50 -8.75
CA GLU A 138 16.19 -17.59 -9.89
C GLU A 138 15.18 -16.45 -9.70
N ARG A 139 14.21 -16.55 -8.78
CA ARG A 139 13.21 -15.50 -8.52
C ARG A 139 13.58 -14.56 -7.37
N GLY A 140 14.56 -14.91 -6.58
CA GLY A 140 14.87 -14.23 -5.34
C GLY A 140 16.03 -13.24 -5.35
N ALA A 141 16.85 -13.23 -6.38
CA ALA A 141 18.01 -12.35 -6.45
C ALA A 141 17.57 -10.88 -6.52
N GLY A 142 17.65 -10.19 -5.40
CA GLY A 142 17.36 -8.76 -5.31
C GLY A 142 16.10 -8.38 -4.55
N LEU A 143 15.19 -9.31 -4.21
CA LEU A 143 14.03 -8.98 -3.38
C LEU A 143 14.46 -8.66 -1.94
N PRO A 144 13.76 -7.76 -1.26
CA PRO A 144 13.99 -7.52 0.16
C PRO A 144 13.74 -8.79 0.96
N GLU A 145 14.61 -9.07 1.90
CA GLU A 145 14.36 -10.01 2.97
C GLU A 145 13.09 -9.57 3.71
N TRP A 146 12.11 -10.39 3.94
CA TRP A 146 10.85 -10.04 4.62
C TRP A 146 9.94 -9.09 3.80
N ILE A 147 9.42 -9.56 2.71
CA ILE A 147 8.31 -8.88 2.04
C ILE A 147 6.99 -9.32 2.63
N ASP A 148 6.04 -8.39 2.64
CA ASP A 148 4.66 -8.67 2.93
C ASP A 148 4.12 -9.72 1.94
N ALA A 149 3.82 -10.90 2.47
CA ALA A 149 3.42 -12.04 1.64
C ALA A 149 2.38 -12.88 2.39
N HIS A 150 1.12 -12.61 2.12
CA HIS A 150 -0.02 -13.21 2.82
C HIS A 150 -0.09 -14.74 2.67
N ALA A 151 0.54 -15.29 1.64
CA ALA A 151 0.67 -16.74 1.46
C ALA A 151 1.75 -17.39 2.35
N ALA A 152 2.66 -16.59 2.93
CA ALA A 152 3.74 -17.07 3.78
C ALA A 152 3.30 -17.25 5.23
N PRO A 153 4.05 -18.05 6.04
CA PRO A 153 3.80 -18.16 7.47
C PRO A 153 3.95 -16.82 8.21
N ILE A 154 3.16 -16.63 9.27
CA ILE A 154 3.27 -15.46 10.15
C ILE A 154 4.47 -15.68 11.09
N PRO A 155 5.52 -14.84 11.04
CA PRO A 155 6.64 -14.97 11.94
C PRO A 155 6.26 -14.66 13.40
N SER A 156 6.81 -15.40 14.35
CA SER A 156 6.51 -15.23 15.78
C SER A 156 6.75 -13.81 16.30
N ILE A 157 7.65 -13.06 15.68
CA ILE A 157 7.94 -11.67 16.02
C ILE A 157 6.70 -10.76 15.85
N LEU A 158 5.85 -11.03 14.83
CA LEU A 158 4.62 -10.26 14.62
C LEU A 158 3.60 -10.51 15.73
N PHE A 159 3.50 -11.74 16.23
CA PHE A 159 2.67 -12.03 17.40
C PHE A 159 3.17 -11.34 18.66
N THR A 160 4.49 -11.20 18.82
CA THR A 160 5.06 -10.43 19.95
C THR A 160 4.73 -8.94 19.84
N MET A 161 4.78 -8.38 18.63
CA MET A 161 4.37 -6.99 18.39
C MET A 161 2.86 -6.81 18.61
N LEU A 162 2.04 -7.74 18.13
CA LEU A 162 0.60 -7.73 18.34
C LEU A 162 0.22 -7.68 19.83
N GLU A 163 0.91 -8.47 20.66
CA GLU A 163 0.70 -8.46 22.11
C GLU A 163 0.93 -7.07 22.71
N GLN A 164 2.02 -6.40 22.34
CA GLN A 164 2.31 -5.05 22.80
C GLN A 164 1.25 -4.03 22.36
N VAL A 165 0.74 -4.16 21.13
CA VAL A 165 -0.31 -3.28 20.61
C VAL A 165 -1.63 -3.50 21.34
N LEU A 166 -2.04 -4.76 21.52
CA LEU A 166 -3.30 -5.10 22.20
C LEU A 166 -3.33 -4.69 23.68
N ASP A 167 -2.17 -4.71 24.34
CA ASP A 167 -2.05 -4.30 25.74
C ASP A 167 -2.10 -2.77 25.93
N HIS A 168 -1.91 -1.99 24.86
CA HIS A 168 -1.81 -0.54 24.94
C HIS A 168 -3.14 0.11 25.37
N PRO A 169 -3.15 0.97 26.42
CA PRO A 169 -4.39 1.52 27.00
C PRO A 169 -5.17 2.43 26.06
N SER A 170 -4.51 3.09 25.11
CA SER A 170 -5.14 3.99 24.14
C SER A 170 -5.87 3.25 22.99
N LEU A 171 -5.75 1.93 22.91
CA LEU A 171 -6.47 1.12 21.92
C LEU A 171 -7.91 0.90 22.39
N MET A 172 -8.78 1.86 22.11
CA MET A 172 -10.15 1.90 22.64
C MET A 172 -11.23 1.64 21.58
N SER A 173 -10.91 1.75 20.31
CA SER A 173 -11.88 1.63 19.21
C SER A 173 -11.83 0.29 18.48
N LEU A 174 -11.01 -0.66 18.95
CA LEU A 174 -10.79 -1.95 18.31
C LEU A 174 -12.09 -2.75 18.17
N ARG A 175 -12.35 -3.26 16.97
CA ARG A 175 -13.50 -4.12 16.63
C ARG A 175 -13.09 -5.47 16.07
N ALA A 176 -11.94 -5.57 15.43
CA ALA A 176 -11.47 -6.80 14.83
C ALA A 176 -9.93 -6.92 14.87
N VAL A 177 -9.46 -8.16 14.92
CA VAL A 177 -8.11 -8.55 14.56
C VAL A 177 -8.25 -9.58 13.44
N ALA A 178 -7.72 -9.27 12.27
CA ALA A 178 -7.80 -10.11 11.09
C ALA A 178 -6.45 -10.77 10.80
N LEU A 179 -6.48 -12.05 10.46
CA LEU A 179 -5.36 -12.72 9.82
C LEU A 179 -5.57 -12.63 8.32
N GLU A 180 -4.68 -11.94 7.63
CA GLU A 180 -4.74 -11.81 6.18
C GLU A 180 -4.12 -13.02 5.51
N VAL A 181 -4.90 -13.64 4.63
CA VAL A 181 -4.53 -14.87 3.95
C VAL A 181 -4.98 -14.80 2.48
N ASP A 182 -4.05 -14.94 1.55
CA ASP A 182 -4.37 -15.03 0.13
C ASP A 182 -4.41 -16.51 -0.32
N THR A 183 -3.34 -16.95 -0.94
CA THR A 183 -3.19 -18.33 -1.45
C THR A 183 -2.53 -19.28 -0.43
N LYS A 184 -2.62 -18.97 0.85
CA LYS A 184 -2.04 -19.77 1.94
C LYS A 184 -2.70 -21.15 2.02
N PRO A 185 -1.93 -22.26 2.26
CA PRO A 185 -2.50 -23.56 2.49
C PRO A 185 -3.49 -23.59 3.67
N ILE A 186 -4.62 -24.25 3.52
CA ILE A 186 -5.69 -24.29 4.54
C ILE A 186 -5.19 -24.77 5.90
N ASP A 187 -4.36 -25.81 5.92
CA ASP A 187 -3.82 -26.35 7.17
C ASP A 187 -3.01 -25.30 7.92
N LEU A 188 -2.20 -24.51 7.21
CA LEU A 188 -1.43 -23.41 7.79
C LEU A 188 -2.35 -22.29 8.32
N ILE A 189 -3.43 -21.97 7.60
CA ILE A 189 -4.43 -20.99 8.07
C ILE A 189 -5.05 -21.46 9.39
N VAL A 190 -5.44 -22.73 9.47
CA VAL A 190 -6.06 -23.31 10.67
C VAL A 190 -5.08 -23.30 11.85
N GLU A 191 -3.82 -23.66 11.63
CA GLU A 191 -2.79 -23.63 12.67
C GLU A 191 -2.53 -22.22 13.19
N GLU A 192 -2.35 -21.25 12.31
CA GLU A 192 -2.09 -19.84 12.68
C GLU A 192 -3.30 -19.21 13.36
N TYR A 193 -4.51 -19.50 12.89
CA TYR A 193 -5.73 -19.03 13.54
C TYR A 193 -5.88 -19.64 14.95
N ALA A 194 -5.65 -20.93 15.11
CA ALA A 194 -5.69 -21.59 16.41
C ALA A 194 -4.65 -21.01 17.37
N GLU A 195 -3.44 -20.72 16.90
CA GLU A 195 -2.39 -20.06 17.68
C GLU A 195 -2.79 -18.63 18.08
N ALA A 196 -3.33 -17.84 17.16
CA ALA A 196 -3.81 -16.49 17.43
C ALA A 196 -4.95 -16.50 18.46
N VAL A 197 -5.93 -17.37 18.32
CA VAL A 197 -7.04 -17.53 19.29
C VAL A 197 -6.50 -17.93 20.67
N ARG A 198 -5.61 -18.91 20.72
CA ARG A 198 -5.01 -19.40 21.98
C ARG A 198 -4.24 -18.29 22.72
N ARG A 199 -3.51 -17.44 21.98
CA ARG A 199 -2.68 -16.39 22.59
C ARG A 199 -3.47 -15.12 22.93
N PHE A 200 -4.39 -14.71 22.07
CA PHE A 200 -4.89 -13.33 22.07
C PHE A 200 -6.40 -13.21 22.35
N SER A 201 -7.21 -14.29 22.31
CA SER A 201 -8.67 -14.16 22.46
C SER A 201 -9.09 -13.41 23.72
N LEU A 202 -8.46 -13.71 24.85
CA LEU A 202 -8.76 -13.02 26.12
C LEU A 202 -8.36 -11.53 26.07
N LEU A 203 -7.16 -11.25 25.56
CA LEU A 203 -6.63 -9.88 25.46
C LEU A 203 -7.47 -9.03 24.48
N VAL A 204 -7.84 -9.60 23.33
CA VAL A 204 -8.74 -8.94 22.34
C VAL A 204 -10.09 -8.63 22.98
N GLN A 205 -10.71 -9.59 23.68
CA GLN A 205 -11.99 -9.35 24.37
C GLN A 205 -11.89 -8.26 25.43
N GLN A 206 -10.83 -8.24 26.21
CA GLN A 206 -10.58 -7.20 27.20
C GLN A 206 -10.41 -5.84 26.55
N THR A 207 -9.64 -5.76 25.46
CA THR A 207 -9.41 -4.51 24.71
C THR A 207 -10.70 -3.99 24.07
N MET A 208 -11.47 -4.86 23.42
CA MET A 208 -12.77 -4.49 22.86
C MET A 208 -13.76 -4.03 23.92
N SER A 209 -13.71 -4.62 25.12
CA SER A 209 -14.58 -4.23 26.25
C SER A 209 -14.23 -2.85 26.81
N ARG A 210 -12.98 -2.39 26.70
CA ARG A 210 -12.60 -1.00 27.06
C ARG A 210 -13.34 0.01 26.18
N GLY A 211 -13.49 -0.27 24.88
CA GLY A 211 -14.14 0.59 23.91
C GLY A 211 -15.64 0.81 24.15
N THR A 212 -16.37 -0.24 24.53
CA THR A 212 -17.82 -0.11 24.78
C THR A 212 -18.16 0.82 25.94
N ALA A 213 -17.26 0.99 26.91
CA ALA A 213 -17.43 1.95 28.01
C ALA A 213 -17.20 3.42 27.57
N VAL A 214 -16.41 3.64 26.53
CA VAL A 214 -16.06 4.97 26.01
C VAL A 214 -17.06 5.44 24.93
N GLU A 215 -17.66 4.55 24.17
CA GLU A 215 -18.65 4.90 23.13
C GLU A 215 -19.90 5.60 23.68
N GLN A 216 -20.22 5.41 24.93
CA GLN A 216 -21.31 6.16 25.56
C GLN A 216 -20.96 7.64 25.82
N SER A 217 -19.67 8.02 25.71
CA SER A 217 -19.20 9.37 26.01
C SER A 217 -18.53 10.13 24.87
N THR A 218 -17.98 9.43 23.89
CA THR A 218 -17.30 10.06 22.74
C THR A 218 -17.62 9.28 21.47
N GLY A 219 -18.73 9.62 20.82
CA GLY A 219 -19.00 9.05 19.50
C GLY A 219 -17.78 9.25 18.59
N LEU A 220 -17.47 8.25 17.73
CA LEU A 220 -16.62 8.38 16.53
C LEU A 220 -17.26 9.37 15.51
N THR A 221 -18.14 10.25 16.01
CA THR A 221 -18.66 11.34 15.22
C THR A 221 -17.50 12.22 14.82
N PRO A 222 -17.27 12.37 13.52
CA PRO A 222 -16.33 13.36 13.03
C PRO A 222 -16.70 14.67 13.71
N ARG A 223 -15.74 15.34 14.32
CA ARG A 223 -15.91 16.75 14.57
C ARG A 223 -16.24 17.33 13.21
N PRO A 224 -17.40 17.95 12.96
CA PRO A 224 -17.63 18.58 11.69
C PRO A 224 -16.44 19.48 11.45
N ALA A 225 -15.84 19.38 10.28
CA ALA A 225 -14.78 20.29 9.85
C ALA A 225 -15.40 21.70 9.76
N SER A 226 -15.67 22.26 10.95
CA SER A 226 -16.26 23.58 11.10
C SER A 226 -15.18 24.57 10.76
N GLY A 227 -15.17 25.02 9.51
CA GLY A 227 -14.41 26.17 9.10
C GLY A 227 -13.11 25.89 8.33
N GLN A 228 -12.80 24.67 7.92
CA GLN A 228 -11.73 24.47 6.95
C GLN A 228 -12.21 24.93 5.58
N GLU A 229 -11.59 26.01 5.08
CA GLU A 229 -11.77 26.37 3.67
C GLU A 229 -11.35 25.19 2.79
N PRO A 230 -12.07 24.91 1.71
CA PRO A 230 -11.66 23.87 0.78
C PRO A 230 -10.22 24.14 0.34
N MET A 231 -9.39 23.11 0.40
CA MET A 231 -8.00 23.19 -0.02
C MET A 231 -7.89 23.88 -1.38
N CYS A 232 -7.04 24.89 -1.47
CA CYS A 232 -6.95 25.69 -2.68
C CYS A 232 -6.31 24.88 -3.82
N GLN A 233 -6.58 25.29 -5.06
CA GLN A 233 -6.07 24.60 -6.24
C GLN A 233 -4.53 24.69 -6.32
N SER A 234 -3.93 25.76 -5.79
CA SER A 234 -2.48 25.93 -5.73
C SER A 234 -1.81 24.86 -4.86
N ASP A 235 -2.39 24.52 -3.71
CA ASP A 235 -1.82 23.53 -2.79
C ASP A 235 -1.88 22.11 -3.39
N ARG A 236 -2.98 21.80 -4.07
CA ARG A 236 -3.10 20.54 -4.82
C ARG A 236 -2.10 20.48 -5.98
N GLN A 237 -1.83 21.59 -6.65
CA GLN A 237 -0.84 21.66 -7.72
C GLN A 237 0.57 21.50 -7.13
N GLN A 238 0.88 22.19 -6.03
CA GLN A 238 2.15 22.06 -5.34
C GLN A 238 2.42 20.58 -4.95
N LEU A 239 1.44 19.92 -4.36
CA LEU A 239 1.59 18.50 -4.00
C LEU A 239 1.82 17.58 -5.22
N ARG A 240 1.19 17.88 -6.36
CA ARG A 240 1.45 17.15 -7.62
C ARG A 240 2.88 17.32 -8.10
N ASP A 241 3.40 18.55 -8.03
CA ASP A 241 4.77 18.87 -8.43
C ASP A 241 5.77 18.19 -7.48
N ASP A 242 5.49 18.17 -6.17
CA ASP A 242 6.28 17.47 -5.17
C ASP A 242 6.31 15.96 -5.45
N TYR A 243 5.16 15.34 -5.74
CA TYR A 243 5.10 13.91 -6.09
C TYR A 243 5.76 13.61 -7.44
N ALA A 244 5.66 14.50 -8.43
CA ALA A 244 6.35 14.33 -9.71
C ALA A 244 7.87 14.35 -9.52
N ARG A 245 8.38 15.29 -8.70
CA ARG A 245 9.79 15.35 -8.34
C ARG A 245 10.22 14.12 -7.53
N TYR A 246 9.42 13.73 -6.56
CA TYR A 246 9.64 12.55 -5.74
C TYR A 246 9.76 11.28 -6.59
N ALA A 247 8.84 11.07 -7.54
CA ALA A 247 8.89 9.92 -8.45
C ALA A 247 10.20 9.88 -9.26
N GLN A 248 10.70 11.01 -9.73
CA GLN A 248 11.99 11.09 -10.40
C GLN A 248 13.16 10.71 -9.48
N ILE A 249 13.09 11.13 -8.21
CA ILE A 249 14.10 10.77 -7.21
C ILE A 249 14.06 9.27 -6.93
N ILE A 250 12.90 8.72 -6.59
CA ILE A 250 12.79 7.30 -6.21
C ILE A 250 13.07 6.34 -7.36
N SER A 251 12.81 6.74 -8.60
CA SER A 251 13.14 5.97 -9.81
C SER A 251 14.61 6.11 -10.26
N GLY A 252 15.37 6.99 -9.62
CA GLY A 252 16.77 7.24 -9.97
C GLY A 252 16.98 8.17 -11.17
N GLN A 253 15.92 8.81 -11.67
CA GLN A 253 15.99 9.75 -12.79
C GLN A 253 16.50 11.15 -12.37
N ALA A 254 16.39 11.47 -11.09
CA ALA A 254 16.91 12.71 -10.53
C ALA A 254 17.76 12.47 -9.27
N PRO A 255 18.75 13.34 -9.00
CA PRO A 255 19.52 13.28 -7.78
C PRO A 255 18.69 13.74 -6.58
N ILE A 256 19.07 13.26 -5.40
CA ILE A 256 18.53 13.74 -4.12
C ILE A 256 19.18 15.07 -3.79
N THR A 257 18.55 16.18 -4.12
CA THR A 257 19.05 17.53 -3.88
C THR A 257 17.95 18.40 -3.27
N GLY A 258 18.33 19.23 -2.31
CA GLY A 258 17.41 20.12 -1.61
C GLY A 258 17.16 19.71 -0.14
N PRO A 259 16.86 20.70 0.71
CA PRO A 259 16.64 20.45 2.13
C PRO A 259 15.38 19.61 2.41
N GLU A 260 14.39 19.70 1.52
CA GLU A 260 13.12 18.98 1.57
C GLU A 260 13.29 17.46 1.40
N TRP A 261 14.43 17.00 0.85
CA TRP A 261 14.72 15.58 0.63
C TRP A 261 15.76 15.00 1.60
N ARG A 262 16.08 15.72 2.69
CA ARG A 262 17.09 15.26 3.67
C ARG A 262 16.74 13.93 4.30
N GLU A 263 15.46 13.69 4.60
CA GLU A 263 15.02 12.43 5.19
C GLU A 263 15.19 11.27 4.21
N VAL A 264 14.86 11.48 2.92
CA VAL A 264 15.12 10.49 1.86
C VAL A 264 16.62 10.20 1.73
N ALA A 265 17.47 11.23 1.84
CA ALA A 265 18.93 11.06 1.80
C ALA A 265 19.45 10.28 3.02
N ALA A 266 18.86 10.50 4.20
CA ALA A 266 19.19 9.75 5.41
C ALA A 266 18.82 8.26 5.32
N GLU A 267 17.82 7.93 4.49
CA GLU A 267 17.33 6.58 4.23
C GLU A 267 17.91 5.95 2.94
N ALA A 268 19.09 6.37 2.50
CA ALA A 268 19.70 5.95 1.24
C ALA A 268 19.76 4.43 1.05
N THR A 269 19.96 3.65 2.12
CA THR A 269 19.99 2.17 2.06
C THR A 269 18.60 1.62 1.71
N GLY A 270 17.54 2.11 2.34
CA GLY A 270 16.15 1.72 2.05
C GLY A 270 15.75 2.13 0.64
N LEU A 271 16.09 3.36 0.23
CA LEU A 271 15.85 3.85 -1.13
C LEU A 271 16.57 3.01 -2.18
N THR A 272 17.82 2.59 -1.91
CA THR A 272 18.54 1.70 -2.82
C THR A 272 17.83 0.37 -2.96
N ARG A 273 17.38 -0.25 -1.86
CA ARG A 273 16.60 -1.50 -1.91
C ARG A 273 15.30 -1.34 -2.69
N TYR A 274 14.58 -0.25 -2.45
CA TYR A 274 13.37 0.05 -3.20
C TYR A 274 13.63 0.08 -4.71
N ARG A 275 14.68 0.80 -5.15
CA ARG A 275 15.05 0.92 -6.56
C ARG A 275 15.55 -0.36 -7.20
N THR A 276 16.37 -1.13 -6.49
CA THR A 276 17.10 -2.28 -7.08
C THR A 276 16.38 -3.61 -6.90
N SER A 277 15.43 -3.67 -5.97
CA SER A 277 14.73 -4.90 -5.64
C SER A 277 13.21 -4.76 -5.79
N TYR A 278 12.60 -3.83 -5.07
CA TYR A 278 11.14 -3.72 -5.06
C TYR A 278 10.58 -3.26 -6.42
N LEU A 279 11.04 -2.12 -6.96
CA LEU A 279 10.52 -1.59 -8.21
C LEU A 279 10.65 -2.55 -9.40
N PRO A 280 11.81 -3.21 -9.60
CA PRO A 280 11.92 -4.25 -10.64
C PRO A 280 10.96 -5.41 -10.43
N HIS A 281 10.81 -5.89 -9.19
CA HIS A 281 9.86 -6.96 -8.88
C HIS A 281 8.43 -6.53 -9.20
N GLU A 282 8.00 -5.40 -8.69
CA GLU A 282 6.65 -4.86 -8.88
C GLU A 282 6.32 -4.67 -10.37
N ILE A 283 7.19 -3.99 -11.10
CA ILE A 283 6.91 -3.62 -12.49
C ILE A 283 7.09 -4.80 -13.46
N LEU A 284 8.06 -5.67 -13.22
CA LEU A 284 8.36 -6.76 -14.15
C LEU A 284 7.57 -8.05 -13.87
N HIS A 285 7.16 -8.29 -12.61
CA HIS A 285 6.56 -9.57 -12.21
C HIS A 285 5.13 -9.47 -11.66
N TRP A 286 4.80 -8.42 -10.89
CA TRP A 286 3.46 -8.29 -10.31
C TRP A 286 2.38 -8.16 -11.40
N GLY A 287 1.24 -8.85 -11.22
CA GLY A 287 0.15 -8.86 -12.21
C GLY A 287 0.50 -9.58 -13.51
N GLY A 288 1.47 -10.49 -13.49
CA GLY A 288 1.99 -11.27 -14.61
C GLY A 288 3.43 -10.93 -14.97
N GLY A 289 4.27 -11.95 -15.07
CA GLY A 289 5.67 -11.80 -15.46
C GLY A 289 5.80 -11.23 -16.87
N LEU A 290 6.57 -10.16 -17.05
CA LEU A 290 6.68 -9.49 -18.34
C LEU A 290 7.23 -10.42 -19.45
N THR A 291 8.15 -11.30 -19.08
CA THR A 291 8.70 -12.32 -19.99
C THR A 291 7.70 -13.41 -20.35
N GLU A 292 6.72 -13.67 -19.49
CA GLU A 292 5.62 -14.61 -19.75
C GLU A 292 4.52 -13.94 -20.57
N MET A 293 4.28 -12.65 -20.34
CA MET A 293 3.32 -11.86 -21.11
C MET A 293 3.77 -11.60 -22.56
N PHE A 294 5.06 -11.29 -22.73
CA PHE A 294 5.65 -10.89 -24.01
C PHE A 294 6.90 -11.73 -24.37
N PRO A 295 6.78 -13.06 -24.48
CA PRO A 295 7.96 -13.94 -24.57
C PRO A 295 8.82 -13.69 -25.79
N GLN A 296 8.22 -13.42 -26.95
CA GLN A 296 8.97 -13.20 -28.18
C GLN A 296 9.55 -11.78 -28.24
N THR A 297 8.78 -10.80 -27.80
CA THR A 297 9.25 -9.40 -27.71
C THR A 297 10.41 -9.30 -26.74
N CYS A 298 10.31 -9.87 -25.53
CA CYS A 298 11.40 -9.86 -24.55
C CYS A 298 12.67 -10.54 -25.08
N ARG A 299 12.54 -11.65 -25.82
CA ARG A 299 13.68 -12.30 -26.51
C ARG A 299 14.33 -11.36 -27.51
N THR A 300 13.54 -10.69 -28.36
CA THR A 300 14.06 -9.71 -29.32
C THR A 300 14.77 -8.55 -28.65
N LEU A 301 14.25 -8.04 -27.52
CA LEU A 301 14.93 -7.00 -26.76
C LEU A 301 16.27 -7.47 -26.19
N ALA A 302 16.31 -8.69 -25.63
CA ALA A 302 17.53 -9.29 -25.09
C ALA A 302 18.61 -9.49 -26.17
N GLU A 303 18.23 -9.96 -27.38
CA GLU A 303 19.13 -10.11 -28.53
C GLU A 303 19.77 -8.77 -28.97
N ARG A 304 19.13 -7.66 -28.65
CA ARG A 304 19.63 -6.29 -28.90
C ARG A 304 20.36 -5.67 -27.74
N GLY A 305 20.51 -6.39 -26.64
CA GLY A 305 21.13 -5.86 -25.42
C GLY A 305 20.27 -4.85 -24.67
N ILE A 306 18.95 -4.78 -24.95
CA ILE A 306 18.01 -3.91 -24.22
C ILE A 306 17.56 -4.65 -22.96
N CYS A 307 17.93 -4.14 -21.80
CA CYS A 307 17.59 -4.75 -20.53
C CYS A 307 16.18 -4.35 -20.07
N LEU A 308 15.41 -5.32 -19.55
CA LEU A 308 14.06 -5.06 -19.01
C LEU A 308 14.08 -4.08 -17.82
N THR A 309 15.19 -3.93 -17.11
CA THR A 309 15.36 -2.88 -16.08
C THR A 309 15.25 -1.46 -16.64
N GLU A 310 15.49 -1.26 -17.95
CA GLU A 310 15.25 0.02 -18.60
C GLU A 310 13.75 0.34 -18.67
N PHE A 311 12.89 -0.67 -18.74
CA PHE A 311 11.45 -0.50 -18.68
C PHE A 311 11.00 0.00 -17.31
N VAL A 312 11.64 -0.41 -16.23
CA VAL A 312 11.38 0.12 -14.88
C VAL A 312 11.60 1.64 -14.83
N SER A 313 12.70 2.12 -15.39
CA SER A 313 12.97 3.57 -15.48
C SER A 313 11.99 4.28 -16.43
N PHE A 314 11.62 3.64 -17.52
CA PHE A 314 10.64 4.16 -18.47
C PHE A 314 9.26 4.34 -17.85
N TRP A 315 8.84 3.43 -16.97
CA TRP A 315 7.56 3.46 -16.27
C TRP A 315 7.28 4.80 -15.57
N PHE A 316 8.32 5.41 -14.99
CA PHE A 316 8.22 6.65 -14.21
C PHE A 316 8.38 7.94 -15.04
N ARG A 317 8.47 7.88 -16.37
CA ARG A 317 8.71 9.10 -17.17
C ARG A 317 7.61 10.14 -17.05
N SER A 318 6.37 9.72 -16.91
CA SER A 318 5.26 10.63 -16.69
C SER A 318 4.11 9.95 -15.95
N PRO A 319 3.52 10.62 -14.94
CA PRO A 319 2.28 10.19 -14.35
C PRO A 319 1.16 10.29 -15.37
N ARG A 320 0.16 9.41 -15.27
CA ARG A 320 -1.04 9.46 -16.12
C ARG A 320 -2.23 10.00 -15.36
N PRO A 321 -3.13 10.75 -16.02
CA PRO A 321 -4.41 11.08 -15.43
C PRO A 321 -5.22 9.78 -15.21
N LEU A 322 -5.88 9.67 -14.06
CA LEU A 322 -6.82 8.60 -13.77
C LEU A 322 -8.13 8.92 -14.51
N THR A 323 -8.33 8.29 -15.66
CA THR A 323 -9.53 8.46 -16.50
C THR A 323 -10.54 7.32 -16.32
N HIS A 324 -10.08 6.17 -15.85
CA HIS A 324 -10.87 4.94 -15.67
C HIS A 324 -10.48 4.23 -14.37
N SER A 325 -11.18 3.15 -14.02
CA SER A 325 -10.77 2.25 -12.94
C SER A 325 -9.33 1.76 -13.19
N TYR A 326 -8.56 1.75 -12.13
CA TYR A 326 -7.17 1.31 -12.18
C TYR A 326 -7.11 -0.20 -12.48
N ASP A 327 -6.35 -0.57 -13.48
CA ASP A 327 -6.05 -1.95 -13.82
C ASP A 327 -4.55 -2.08 -14.15
N PHE A 328 -3.81 -2.68 -13.23
CA PHE A 328 -2.36 -2.79 -13.34
C PHE A 328 -1.92 -3.65 -14.52
N PHE A 329 -2.66 -4.73 -14.83
CA PHE A 329 -2.34 -5.62 -15.93
C PHE A 329 -2.45 -4.90 -17.29
N LEU A 330 -3.58 -4.22 -17.52
CA LEU A 330 -3.80 -3.45 -18.74
C LEU A 330 -2.83 -2.28 -18.87
N LEU A 331 -2.54 -1.59 -17.75
CA LEU A 331 -1.57 -0.51 -17.72
C LEU A 331 -0.16 -1.02 -18.07
N LYS A 332 0.24 -2.20 -17.58
CA LYS A 332 1.53 -2.81 -17.89
C LYS A 332 1.65 -3.11 -19.39
N ILE A 333 0.62 -3.70 -20.00
CA ILE A 333 0.58 -3.95 -21.44
C ILE A 333 0.79 -2.65 -22.23
N GLU A 334 0.06 -1.62 -21.89
CA GLU A 334 0.10 -0.33 -22.57
C GLU A 334 1.48 0.34 -22.47
N ARG A 335 2.02 0.39 -21.24
CA ARG A 335 3.35 0.96 -20.98
C ARG A 335 4.47 0.19 -21.68
N PHE A 336 4.36 -1.14 -21.73
CA PHE A 336 5.36 -1.96 -22.39
C PHE A 336 5.34 -1.76 -23.92
N LEU A 337 4.16 -1.62 -24.53
CA LEU A 337 4.05 -1.26 -25.96
C LEU A 337 4.68 0.09 -26.26
N GLU A 338 4.49 1.10 -25.43
CA GLU A 338 5.14 2.40 -25.56
C GLU A 338 6.66 2.28 -25.48
N PHE A 339 7.16 1.53 -24.50
CA PHE A 339 8.58 1.27 -24.32
C PHE A 339 9.19 0.59 -25.54
N VAL A 340 8.57 -0.50 -26.04
CA VAL A 340 9.03 -1.22 -27.23
C VAL A 340 8.99 -0.31 -28.45
N THR A 341 7.93 0.47 -28.63
CA THR A 341 7.81 1.40 -29.76
C THR A 341 8.95 2.42 -29.79
N GLU A 342 9.38 2.90 -28.62
CA GLU A 342 10.48 3.87 -28.52
C GLU A 342 11.85 3.21 -28.66
N ARG A 343 12.09 2.06 -28.00
CA ARG A 343 13.41 1.44 -27.86
C ARG A 343 13.75 0.43 -28.95
N ALA A 344 12.74 -0.20 -29.52
CA ALA A 344 12.87 -1.23 -30.55
C ALA A 344 11.70 -1.17 -31.56
N PRO A 345 11.60 -0.11 -32.40
CA PRO A 345 10.43 0.13 -33.26
C PRO A 345 10.08 -1.04 -34.18
N ASP A 346 11.04 -1.80 -34.62
CA ASP A 346 10.87 -2.97 -35.48
C ASP A 346 10.34 -4.22 -34.74
N ALA A 347 10.42 -4.26 -33.39
CA ALA A 347 9.76 -5.27 -32.58
C ALA A 347 8.28 -4.90 -32.26
N ARG A 348 7.84 -3.69 -32.61
CA ARG A 348 6.52 -3.15 -32.28
C ARG A 348 5.37 -4.05 -32.74
N LEU A 349 5.38 -4.48 -33.99
CA LEU A 349 4.30 -5.32 -34.54
C LEU A 349 4.13 -6.63 -33.74
N ARG A 350 5.23 -7.22 -33.30
CA ARG A 350 5.21 -8.43 -32.47
C ARG A 350 4.63 -8.14 -31.09
N ALA A 351 5.05 -7.04 -30.48
CA ALA A 351 4.52 -6.62 -29.17
C ALA A 351 3.01 -6.31 -29.24
N GLU A 352 2.55 -5.70 -30.34
CA GLU A 352 1.11 -5.48 -30.59
C GLU A 352 0.34 -6.82 -30.68
N GLN A 353 0.86 -7.81 -31.41
CA GLN A 353 0.24 -9.13 -31.51
C GLN A 353 0.15 -9.85 -30.14
N GLU A 354 1.23 -9.85 -29.36
CA GLU A 354 1.22 -10.42 -28.01
C GLU A 354 0.26 -9.65 -27.07
N SER A 355 0.20 -8.32 -27.19
CA SER A 355 -0.75 -7.47 -26.46
C SER A 355 -2.20 -7.80 -26.77
N ASP A 356 -2.55 -7.98 -28.05
CA ASP A 356 -3.93 -8.28 -28.46
C ASP A 356 -4.38 -9.64 -27.91
N MET A 357 -3.49 -10.63 -27.91
CA MET A 357 -3.76 -11.94 -27.29
C MET A 357 -4.00 -11.83 -25.78
N LEU A 358 -3.20 -11.05 -25.07
CA LEU A 358 -3.34 -10.82 -23.64
C LEU A 358 -4.65 -10.10 -23.30
N ARG A 359 -4.99 -9.05 -24.07
CA ARG A 359 -6.25 -8.29 -23.88
C ARG A 359 -7.48 -9.17 -24.14
N LEU A 360 -7.42 -10.02 -25.17
CA LEU A 360 -8.51 -10.96 -25.46
C LEU A 360 -8.70 -11.97 -24.33
N ALA A 361 -7.62 -12.57 -23.85
CA ALA A 361 -7.66 -13.51 -22.72
C ALA A 361 -8.20 -12.86 -21.45
N TYR A 362 -7.77 -11.62 -21.17
CA TYR A 362 -8.23 -10.85 -20.01
C TYR A 362 -9.73 -10.51 -20.09
N ALA A 363 -10.22 -10.09 -21.27
CA ALA A 363 -11.65 -9.82 -21.49
C ALA A 363 -12.49 -11.09 -21.28
N GLN A 364 -12.07 -12.23 -21.83
CA GLN A 364 -12.76 -13.52 -21.64
C GLN A 364 -12.81 -13.94 -20.16
N ALA A 365 -11.72 -13.75 -19.42
CA ALA A 365 -11.67 -14.06 -17.99
C ALA A 365 -12.68 -13.20 -17.19
N ASN A 366 -12.82 -11.92 -17.54
CA ASN A 366 -13.77 -11.01 -16.87
C ASN A 366 -15.23 -11.31 -17.23
N GLU A 367 -15.54 -11.69 -18.48
CA GLU A 367 -16.89 -12.12 -18.88
C GLU A 367 -17.37 -13.37 -18.10
N VAL A 368 -16.46 -14.26 -17.73
CA VAL A 368 -16.78 -15.45 -16.91
C VAL A 368 -16.98 -15.08 -15.43
N ALA A 369 -16.33 -14.03 -14.95
CA ALA A 369 -16.41 -13.61 -13.54
C ALA A 369 -17.68 -12.79 -13.21
N GLU A 370 -18.23 -12.01 -14.16
CA GLU A 370 -19.43 -11.20 -13.93
C GLU A 370 -20.67 -12.00 -13.48
N PRO A 371 -21.02 -13.17 -14.06
CA PRO A 371 -22.17 -13.96 -13.62
C PRO A 371 -22.05 -14.49 -12.19
N LEU A 372 -20.84 -14.75 -11.71
CA LEU A 372 -20.59 -15.22 -10.34
C LEU A 372 -20.85 -14.11 -9.30
N LEU A 373 -20.47 -12.89 -9.62
CA LEU A 373 -20.71 -11.72 -8.76
C LEU A 373 -22.20 -11.33 -8.70
N GLU A 374 -22.97 -11.51 -9.78
CA GLU A 374 -24.42 -11.30 -9.77
C GLU A 374 -25.16 -12.37 -8.97
N MET A 375 -24.69 -13.61 -8.99
CA MET A 375 -25.28 -14.69 -8.16
C MET A 375 -25.05 -14.48 -6.66
N GLU A 376 -23.97 -13.86 -6.25
CA GLU A 376 -23.71 -13.53 -4.84
C GLU A 376 -24.53 -12.32 -4.36
N ARG A 377 -24.88 -11.38 -5.24
CA ARG A 377 -25.75 -10.24 -4.91
C ARG A 377 -27.22 -10.59 -4.77
N THR A 378 -27.62 -11.76 -5.24
CA THR A 378 -29.03 -12.26 -5.20
C THR A 378 -29.26 -13.29 -4.10
N ARG A 379 -28.28 -13.61 -3.30
CA ARG A 379 -28.37 -14.42 -2.07
C ARG A 379 -28.22 -13.53 -0.83
#